data_66c97c63c8348c63a0411461376cf731
#
_entry.id   66c97c63c8348c63a0411461376cf731
#
_cell.length_a   1.000
_cell.length_b   1.000
_cell.length_c   1.000
_cell.angle_alpha   90.00
_cell.angle_beta   90.00
_cell.angle_gamma   90.00
#
_symmetry.space_group_name_H-M   'P 1'
#
loop_
_entity.id
_entity.type
_entity.pdbx_description
1 polymer ?
#
loop_
_entity_poly.entity_id
_entity_poly.type
_entity_poly.pdbx_seq_one_letter_code
_entity_poly.pdbx_strand_id
1 'polypeptide(L)'
;MTQTTIPAHLVRRFRELGVISGFGIVGDFALRTFGALSAEGFPIRVVTDEQGAGFAADAYARLRGFGVVAVTYSVGGLKAANAVANAWAEQVPLLLVSGAPGVAERANDPMLHHRVKGFDTQLKVFTDLTCAQTVLDSRHSATDEIDRVIRTMLSDQRPGYIEIPRDMVDVPVDGPDGDIEPVLPTLDTQALRQALDAVMHELEAASTAAIHAGVMVARRRLQSDLLALAEAANIPVATSSLARGVFPERHRLGLGLYLGALSPESIVQAVEDSEVLLSLGVLQTDLTLGAFTAHIDHERLILATDTDVTVGYRTFRDVPLWAFLPALAQEIATHEVSISHAPITDHEPFVPQPVDLTVERAVDAISAHLDERHGLLLDPGEALFSSVDMRLPGWGLASGYYATMGYAVPGALGAGIADPQVRPVVIVGDGAFAMTGLEAGACAFHDVPAVILVFDNSGYGTQRPILDGPFNDIPAMAVDRLCEVFGRGLGFDVTSERELDEALTVAFASHELCIVRIRLPRDGRSAALTRLGAALAARA
;
A
#
# COMPACT_ATOMS: atom_id res chain seq x y z
N MET A 1 26.49 28.60 -1.60
CA MET A 1 26.43 27.16 -1.28
C MET A 1 26.89 26.97 0.16
N THR A 2 26.01 26.44 1.00
CA THR A 2 26.30 26.17 2.42
C THR A 2 26.99 24.79 2.51
N GLN A 3 28.10 24.68 3.24
CA GLN A 3 28.73 23.39 3.47
C GLN A 3 27.80 22.50 4.35
N THR A 4 27.57 21.26 3.94
CA THR A 4 26.76 20.27 4.62
C THR A 4 27.45 18.89 4.56
N THR A 5 26.80 17.84 5.06
CA THR A 5 27.20 16.45 4.86
C THR A 5 26.10 15.68 4.14
N ILE A 6 26.42 14.51 3.58
CA ILE A 6 25.42 13.65 2.92
C ILE A 6 24.23 13.34 3.85
N PRO A 7 24.41 12.88 5.11
CA PRO A 7 23.29 12.63 6.02
C PRO A 7 22.49 13.89 6.36
N ALA A 8 23.14 15.01 6.60
CA ALA A 8 22.46 16.27 6.91
C ALA A 8 21.59 16.75 5.74
N HIS A 9 22.08 16.62 4.49
CA HIS A 9 21.31 16.93 3.29
C HIS A 9 20.11 15.99 3.12
N LEU A 10 20.29 14.68 3.28
CA LEU A 10 19.19 13.71 3.25
C LEU A 10 18.12 14.05 4.29
N VAL A 11 18.50 14.29 5.55
CA VAL A 11 17.55 14.62 6.62
C VAL A 11 16.82 15.94 6.34
N ARG A 12 17.50 16.94 5.76
CA ARG A 12 16.83 18.17 5.31
C ARG A 12 15.74 17.84 4.29
N ARG A 13 16.05 17.04 3.26
CA ARG A 13 15.07 16.63 2.24
C ARG A 13 13.92 15.81 2.83
N PHE A 14 14.20 14.90 3.76
CA PHE A 14 13.15 14.13 4.45
C PHE A 14 12.20 15.03 5.23
N ARG A 15 12.73 16.06 5.92
CA ARG A 15 11.88 17.04 6.65
C ARG A 15 11.02 17.88 5.72
N GLU A 16 11.56 18.33 4.58
CA GLU A 16 10.79 19.05 3.54
C GLU A 16 9.63 18.21 3.01
N LEU A 17 9.81 16.88 2.92
CA LEU A 17 8.78 15.92 2.51
C LEU A 17 7.84 15.47 3.65
N GLY A 18 8.02 15.98 4.88
CA GLY A 18 7.23 15.58 6.04
C GLY A 18 7.53 14.18 6.57
N VAL A 19 8.69 13.60 6.21
CA VAL A 19 9.13 12.29 6.68
C VAL A 19 9.87 12.44 8.00
N ILE A 20 9.37 11.79 9.05
CA ILE A 20 9.87 11.94 10.42
C ILE A 20 10.68 10.74 10.93
N SER A 21 10.67 9.63 10.20
CA SER A 21 11.34 8.39 10.60
C SER A 21 11.59 7.50 9.38
N GLY A 22 12.65 6.70 9.45
CA GLY A 22 12.90 5.59 8.54
C GLY A 22 12.84 4.24 9.28
N PHE A 23 13.01 3.15 8.55
CA PHE A 23 13.01 1.77 9.07
C PHE A 23 14.28 1.06 8.60
N GLY A 24 14.79 0.12 9.37
CA GLY A 24 16.00 -0.55 8.90
C GLY A 24 16.67 -1.48 9.90
N ILE A 25 17.76 -2.08 9.44
CA ILE A 25 18.68 -2.90 10.25
C ILE A 25 20.10 -2.40 10.04
N VAL A 26 20.78 -2.14 11.14
CA VAL A 26 22.16 -1.67 11.14
C VAL A 26 23.13 -2.80 10.79
N GLY A 27 24.21 -2.46 10.10
CA GLY A 27 25.37 -3.30 9.88
C GLY A 27 26.61 -2.43 9.75
N ASP A 28 27.80 -3.03 9.73
CA ASP A 28 29.08 -2.32 9.81
C ASP A 28 29.32 -1.29 8.70
N PHE A 29 28.91 -1.58 7.45
CA PHE A 29 28.99 -0.63 6.34
C PHE A 29 27.97 0.51 6.43
N ALA A 30 26.90 0.35 7.21
CA ALA A 30 25.85 1.37 7.40
C ALA A 30 25.97 2.08 8.77
N LEU A 31 26.78 1.59 9.71
CA LEU A 31 26.81 2.07 11.09
C LEU A 31 27.05 3.59 11.18
N ARG A 32 27.98 4.14 10.38
CA ARG A 32 28.24 5.58 10.34
C ARG A 32 27.03 6.37 9.80
N THR A 33 26.38 5.85 8.76
CA THR A 33 25.17 6.45 8.20
C THR A 33 24.05 6.50 9.23
N PHE A 34 23.79 5.39 9.96
CA PHE A 34 22.79 5.37 11.03
C PHE A 34 23.10 6.35 12.14
N GLY A 35 24.36 6.41 12.59
CA GLY A 35 24.81 7.35 13.61
C GLY A 35 24.62 8.80 13.19
N ALA A 36 24.98 9.13 11.95
CA ALA A 36 24.86 10.48 11.42
C ALA A 36 23.39 10.91 11.19
N LEU A 37 22.53 10.04 10.64
CA LEU A 37 21.09 10.32 10.52
C LEU A 37 20.46 10.55 11.90
N SER A 38 20.84 9.74 12.90
CA SER A 38 20.36 9.90 14.28
C SER A 38 20.83 11.20 14.91
N ALA A 39 22.11 11.61 14.68
CA ALA A 39 22.65 12.88 15.17
C ALA A 39 21.93 14.09 14.55
N GLU A 40 21.48 13.99 13.31
CA GLU A 40 20.62 14.98 12.64
C GLU A 40 19.15 14.92 13.11
N GLY A 41 18.80 14.07 14.06
CA GLY A 41 17.44 13.93 14.61
C GLY A 41 16.49 13.17 13.71
N PHE A 42 17.00 12.29 12.84
CA PHE A 42 16.18 11.39 12.02
C PHE A 42 16.34 9.94 12.51
N PRO A 43 15.39 9.41 13.29
CA PRO A 43 15.48 8.07 13.84
C PRO A 43 15.21 7.01 12.76
N ILE A 44 16.02 5.95 12.77
CA ILE A 44 15.72 4.71 12.06
C ILE A 44 15.10 3.73 13.04
N ARG A 45 13.85 3.32 12.79
CA ARG A 45 13.15 2.31 13.57
C ARG A 45 13.70 0.93 13.25
N VAL A 46 14.32 0.31 14.24
CA VAL A 46 14.92 -1.01 14.09
C VAL A 46 13.81 -2.07 14.07
N VAL A 47 13.91 -2.99 13.15
CA VAL A 47 12.99 -4.12 12.91
C VAL A 47 13.75 -5.44 13.01
N THR A 48 13.09 -6.57 12.75
CA THR A 48 13.73 -7.90 12.87
C THR A 48 14.29 -8.40 11.54
N ASP A 49 13.86 -7.83 10.41
CA ASP A 49 14.20 -8.29 9.06
C ASP A 49 14.21 -7.12 8.06
N GLU A 50 15.14 -7.08 7.11
CA GLU A 50 15.24 -5.99 6.14
C GLU A 50 14.08 -5.97 5.14
N GLN A 51 13.47 -7.10 4.83
CA GLN A 51 12.24 -7.15 4.05
C GLN A 51 11.09 -6.54 4.86
N GLY A 52 11.02 -6.85 6.18
CA GLY A 52 10.10 -6.22 7.12
C GLY A 52 10.28 -4.70 7.20
N ALA A 53 11.54 -4.22 7.24
CA ALA A 53 11.87 -2.80 7.14
C ALA A 53 11.29 -2.16 5.87
N GLY A 54 11.43 -2.85 4.74
CA GLY A 54 10.91 -2.42 3.45
C GLY A 54 9.39 -2.30 3.44
N PHE A 55 8.68 -3.30 3.97
CA PHE A 55 7.21 -3.27 4.05
C PHE A 55 6.69 -2.22 5.04
N ALA A 56 7.38 -2.01 6.18
CA ALA A 56 7.04 -0.93 7.10
C ALA A 56 7.21 0.44 6.43
N ALA A 57 8.31 0.67 5.73
CA ALA A 57 8.55 1.91 5.00
C ALA A 57 7.59 2.09 3.81
N ASP A 58 7.18 1.02 3.13
CA ASP A 58 6.16 1.04 2.09
C ASP A 58 4.80 1.49 2.65
N ALA A 59 4.31 0.89 3.73
CA ALA A 59 3.07 1.29 4.37
C ALA A 59 3.11 2.74 4.88
N TYR A 60 4.25 3.15 5.46
CA TYR A 60 4.50 4.54 5.84
C TYR A 60 4.40 5.48 4.64
N ALA A 61 5.04 5.12 3.50
CA ALA A 61 5.03 5.91 2.29
C ALA A 61 3.62 6.08 1.70
N ARG A 62 2.80 5.04 1.74
CA ARG A 62 1.40 5.11 1.26
C ARG A 62 0.57 6.13 2.02
N LEU A 63 0.85 6.35 3.30
CA LEU A 63 0.14 7.33 4.14
C LEU A 63 0.80 8.72 4.12
N ARG A 64 2.14 8.79 4.07
CA ARG A 64 2.89 10.06 4.15
C ARG A 64 3.38 10.58 2.79
N GLY A 65 3.39 9.75 1.75
CA GLY A 65 3.82 10.12 0.40
C GLY A 65 5.28 9.83 0.11
N PHE A 66 6.10 9.44 1.11
CA PHE A 66 7.50 9.06 0.94
C PHE A 66 7.96 8.20 2.11
N GLY A 67 8.71 7.11 1.84
CA GLY A 67 9.25 6.20 2.86
C GLY A 67 10.75 5.99 2.73
N VAL A 68 11.41 5.64 3.83
CA VAL A 68 12.87 5.46 3.90
C VAL A 68 13.21 4.13 4.55
N VAL A 69 14.01 3.33 3.86
CA VAL A 69 14.65 2.11 4.38
C VAL A 69 16.15 2.33 4.45
N ALA A 70 16.76 1.99 5.58
CA ALA A 70 18.22 2.03 5.74
C ALA A 70 18.76 0.64 6.07
N VAL A 71 19.76 0.18 5.31
CA VAL A 71 20.31 -1.18 5.42
C VAL A 71 21.82 -1.21 5.22
N THR A 72 22.44 -2.33 5.62
CA THR A 72 23.84 -2.56 5.31
C THR A 72 24.01 -3.05 3.87
N TYR A 73 25.26 -2.98 3.40
CA TYR A 73 25.65 -3.35 2.04
C TYR A 73 25.37 -4.82 1.75
N SER A 74 24.85 -5.10 0.58
CA SER A 74 24.61 -6.39 -0.05
C SER A 74 23.68 -7.32 0.75
N VAL A 75 24.09 -7.89 1.87
CA VAL A 75 23.26 -8.83 2.64
C VAL A 75 21.95 -8.21 3.11
N GLY A 76 21.96 -6.95 3.55
CA GLY A 76 20.76 -6.23 3.94
C GLY A 76 19.97 -5.71 2.73
N GLY A 77 20.66 -5.06 1.77
CA GLY A 77 19.99 -4.52 0.58
C GLY A 77 19.32 -5.61 -0.25
N LEU A 78 20.01 -6.70 -0.55
CA LEU A 78 19.42 -7.79 -1.36
C LEU A 78 18.25 -8.48 -0.66
N LYS A 79 18.23 -8.51 0.68
CA LYS A 79 17.08 -9.03 1.43
C LYS A 79 15.86 -8.09 1.35
N ALA A 80 16.09 -6.78 1.23
CA ALA A 80 15.02 -5.79 1.03
C ALA A 80 14.48 -5.76 -0.42
N ALA A 81 15.11 -6.45 -1.38
CA ALA A 81 14.77 -6.35 -2.80
C ALA A 81 13.29 -6.66 -3.12
N ASN A 82 12.70 -7.66 -2.44
CA ASN A 82 11.28 -8.00 -2.62
C ASN A 82 10.35 -6.84 -2.21
N ALA A 83 10.65 -6.14 -1.13
CA ALA A 83 9.86 -4.99 -0.70
C ALA A 83 10.01 -3.80 -1.67
N VAL A 84 11.20 -3.58 -2.24
CA VAL A 84 11.42 -2.56 -3.28
C VAL A 84 10.69 -2.93 -4.57
N ALA A 85 10.66 -4.21 -4.95
CA ALA A 85 9.88 -4.70 -6.09
C ALA A 85 8.38 -4.49 -5.88
N ASN A 86 7.86 -4.74 -4.66
CA ASN A 86 6.48 -4.41 -4.28
C ASN A 86 6.21 -2.90 -4.46
N ALA A 87 7.09 -2.06 -3.94
CA ALA A 87 6.96 -0.60 -4.07
C ALA A 87 6.97 -0.14 -5.53
N TRP A 88 7.80 -0.79 -6.37
CA TRP A 88 7.78 -0.54 -7.82
C TRP A 88 6.43 -0.93 -8.44
N ALA A 89 5.99 -2.16 -8.21
CA ALA A 89 4.76 -2.67 -8.82
C ALA A 89 3.53 -1.84 -8.41
N GLU A 90 3.47 -1.37 -7.16
CA GLU A 90 2.31 -0.68 -6.58
C GLU A 90 2.47 0.84 -6.47
N GLN A 91 3.46 1.39 -7.17
CA GLN A 91 3.65 2.84 -7.31
C GLN A 91 3.82 3.55 -5.97
N VAL A 92 4.86 3.17 -5.22
CA VAL A 92 5.18 3.72 -3.90
C VAL A 92 6.56 4.38 -3.89
N PRO A 93 6.68 5.67 -3.54
CA PRO A 93 7.97 6.34 -3.38
C PRO A 93 8.72 5.83 -2.14
N LEU A 94 9.46 4.75 -2.30
CA LEU A 94 10.27 4.10 -1.27
C LEU A 94 11.75 4.30 -1.56
N LEU A 95 12.46 5.05 -0.73
CA LEU A 95 13.91 5.23 -0.84
C LEU A 95 14.65 4.16 -0.05
N LEU A 96 15.44 3.34 -0.75
CA LEU A 96 16.40 2.43 -0.12
C LEU A 96 17.77 3.13 0.00
N VAL A 97 18.20 3.37 1.23
CA VAL A 97 19.53 3.90 1.57
C VAL A 97 20.40 2.74 2.05
N SER A 98 21.43 2.41 1.30
CA SER A 98 22.39 1.37 1.66
C SER A 98 23.72 1.97 2.07
N GLY A 99 24.27 1.53 3.19
CA GLY A 99 25.69 1.72 3.44
C GLY A 99 26.52 0.92 2.44
N ALA A 100 27.80 1.27 2.29
CA ALA A 100 28.70 0.57 1.38
C ALA A 100 30.16 0.64 1.84
N PRO A 101 31.03 -0.29 1.36
CA PRO A 101 32.48 -0.15 1.52
C PRO A 101 32.96 1.20 1.01
N GLY A 102 33.92 1.81 1.72
CA GLY A 102 34.47 3.11 1.38
C GLY A 102 35.09 3.14 -0.02
N VAL A 103 35.10 4.32 -0.62
CA VAL A 103 35.70 4.54 -1.95
C VAL A 103 37.15 4.08 -1.96
N ALA A 104 37.92 4.46 -0.93
CA ALA A 104 39.32 4.03 -0.79
C ALA A 104 39.47 2.51 -0.54
N GLU A 105 38.51 1.89 0.14
CA GLU A 105 38.54 0.45 0.41
C GLU A 105 38.28 -0.43 -0.82
N ARG A 106 37.55 0.11 -1.81
CA ARG A 106 37.29 -0.58 -3.09
C ARG A 106 38.50 -0.57 -4.02
N ALA A 107 39.48 0.28 -3.74
CA ALA A 107 40.72 0.34 -4.54
C ALA A 107 41.43 -1.02 -4.53
N ASN A 108 41.95 -1.43 -5.69
CA ASN A 108 42.59 -2.73 -5.88
C ASN A 108 41.65 -3.96 -5.74
N ASP A 109 40.36 -3.78 -5.77
CA ASP A 109 39.34 -4.85 -5.84
C ASP A 109 39.46 -5.94 -4.74
N PRO A 110 39.62 -5.59 -3.45
CA PRO A 110 39.84 -6.55 -2.38
C PRO A 110 38.61 -7.43 -2.13
N MET A 111 38.86 -8.63 -1.56
CA MET A 111 37.80 -9.52 -1.09
C MET A 111 37.28 -9.06 0.28
N LEU A 112 36.39 -8.06 0.27
CA LEU A 112 35.69 -7.62 1.49
C LEU A 112 34.48 -8.51 1.75
N HIS A 113 34.10 -8.68 3.03
CA HIS A 113 32.87 -9.38 3.39
C HIS A 113 31.63 -8.64 2.78
N HIS A 114 30.54 -9.34 2.62
CA HIS A 114 29.31 -8.92 1.91
C HIS A 114 29.49 -8.69 0.41
N ARG A 115 30.70 -8.68 -0.14
CA ARG A 115 30.90 -8.63 -1.59
C ARG A 115 30.42 -9.94 -2.22
N VAL A 116 29.51 -9.84 -3.22
CA VAL A 116 29.02 -11.01 -3.96
C VAL A 116 29.95 -11.25 -5.16
N LYS A 117 29.68 -10.64 -6.30
CA LYS A 117 30.46 -10.81 -7.53
C LYS A 117 31.42 -9.63 -7.75
N GLY A 118 30.93 -8.43 -7.61
CA GLY A 118 31.64 -7.16 -7.69
C GLY A 118 31.05 -6.15 -6.74
N PHE A 119 31.69 -5.01 -6.54
CA PHE A 119 31.16 -3.95 -5.68
C PHE A 119 29.91 -3.26 -6.25
N ASP A 120 29.63 -3.46 -7.52
CA ASP A 120 28.46 -2.94 -8.24
C ASP A 120 27.29 -3.94 -8.33
N THR A 121 27.41 -5.13 -7.74
CA THR A 121 26.39 -6.18 -7.85
C THR A 121 25.04 -5.72 -7.31
N GLN A 122 25.03 -5.10 -6.12
CA GLN A 122 23.80 -4.58 -5.51
C GLN A 122 23.19 -3.46 -6.36
N LEU A 123 23.99 -2.49 -6.79
CA LEU A 123 23.52 -1.39 -7.66
C LEU A 123 22.86 -1.94 -8.93
N LYS A 124 23.43 -2.96 -9.58
CA LYS A 124 22.86 -3.58 -10.78
C LYS A 124 21.51 -4.23 -10.51
N VAL A 125 21.32 -4.89 -9.36
CA VAL A 125 20.01 -5.44 -8.98
C VAL A 125 18.99 -4.32 -8.81
N PHE A 126 19.33 -3.23 -8.14
CA PHE A 126 18.40 -2.13 -7.92
C PHE A 126 18.19 -1.23 -9.15
N THR A 127 19.03 -1.31 -10.17
CA THR A 127 18.79 -0.65 -11.45
C THR A 127 17.49 -1.14 -12.12
N ASP A 128 17.14 -2.42 -11.95
CA ASP A 128 15.90 -3.00 -12.49
C ASP A 128 14.69 -2.83 -11.56
N LEU A 129 14.90 -2.39 -10.31
CA LEU A 129 13.85 -2.28 -9.28
C LEU A 129 13.53 -0.83 -8.88
N THR A 130 14.24 0.17 -9.43
CA THR A 130 14.08 1.58 -9.02
C THR A 130 14.06 2.51 -10.22
N CYS A 131 13.34 3.64 -10.10
CA CYS A 131 13.28 4.66 -11.15
C CYS A 131 14.55 5.52 -11.23
N ALA A 132 15.29 5.63 -10.13
CA ALA A 132 16.56 6.33 -10.07
C ALA A 132 17.47 5.70 -9.00
N GLN A 133 18.76 5.64 -9.30
CA GLN A 133 19.78 5.11 -8.40
C GLN A 133 21.07 5.92 -8.48
N THR A 134 21.84 5.90 -7.39
CA THR A 134 23.17 6.53 -7.33
C THR A 134 24.08 5.92 -6.29
N VAL A 135 25.39 6.07 -6.49
CA VAL A 135 26.44 5.83 -5.49
C VAL A 135 27.09 7.19 -5.17
N LEU A 136 27.03 7.61 -3.91
CA LEU A 136 27.53 8.92 -3.48
C LEU A 136 29.04 8.89 -3.21
N ASP A 137 29.83 8.67 -4.23
CA ASP A 137 31.30 8.54 -4.16
C ASP A 137 32.06 9.82 -4.51
N SER A 138 31.37 10.89 -4.87
CA SER A 138 31.92 12.20 -5.20
C SER A 138 31.32 13.31 -4.35
N ARG A 139 32.19 14.05 -3.63
CA ARG A 139 31.79 15.23 -2.85
C ARG A 139 31.14 16.35 -3.67
N HIS A 140 31.45 16.42 -4.96
CA HIS A 140 31.03 17.51 -5.84
C HIS A 140 29.63 17.31 -6.45
N SER A 141 29.14 16.07 -6.47
CA SER A 141 27.83 15.75 -7.06
C SER A 141 26.84 15.11 -6.07
N ALA A 142 27.28 14.80 -4.84
CA ALA A 142 26.49 14.01 -3.90
C ALA A 142 25.10 14.59 -3.62
N THR A 143 24.99 15.90 -3.39
CA THR A 143 23.71 16.57 -3.10
C THR A 143 22.81 16.67 -4.33
N ASP A 144 23.38 16.96 -5.50
CA ASP A 144 22.62 17.00 -6.76
C ASP A 144 22.07 15.63 -7.13
N GLU A 145 22.86 14.56 -6.89
CA GLU A 145 22.44 13.18 -7.12
C GLU A 145 21.34 12.73 -6.14
N ILE A 146 21.41 13.12 -4.87
CA ILE A 146 20.33 12.90 -3.89
C ILE A 146 19.04 13.57 -4.39
N ASP A 147 19.13 14.85 -4.75
CA ASP A 147 17.98 15.62 -5.22
C ASP A 147 17.41 15.07 -6.52
N ARG A 148 18.27 14.63 -7.45
CA ARG A 148 17.84 13.97 -8.69
C ARG A 148 17.03 12.69 -8.39
N VAL A 149 17.57 11.81 -7.54
CA VAL A 149 16.86 10.56 -7.16
C VAL A 149 15.52 10.87 -6.54
N ILE A 150 15.46 11.77 -5.55
CA ILE A 150 14.21 12.10 -4.86
C ILE A 150 13.19 12.74 -5.83
N ARG A 151 13.61 13.69 -6.70
CA ARG A 151 12.70 14.28 -7.69
C ARG A 151 12.12 13.24 -8.66
N THR A 152 12.94 12.32 -9.15
CA THR A 152 12.47 11.24 -10.03
C THR A 152 11.47 10.35 -9.30
N MET A 153 11.73 9.97 -8.04
CA MET A 153 10.79 9.18 -7.24
C MET A 153 9.44 9.86 -7.07
N LEU A 154 9.44 11.17 -6.80
CA LEU A 154 8.20 11.95 -6.61
C LEU A 154 7.44 12.15 -7.92
N SER A 155 8.16 12.36 -9.04
CA SER A 155 7.57 12.44 -10.37
C SER A 155 6.90 11.13 -10.76
N ASP A 156 7.63 10.02 -10.67
CA ASP A 156 7.22 8.72 -11.20
C ASP A 156 6.38 7.91 -10.21
N GLN A 157 6.32 8.37 -8.94
CA GLN A 157 5.69 7.62 -7.84
C GLN A 157 6.25 6.19 -7.74
N ARG A 158 7.60 6.06 -7.75
CA ARG A 158 8.35 4.80 -7.77
C ARG A 158 9.49 4.81 -6.76
N PRO A 159 10.03 3.64 -6.40
CA PRO A 159 11.17 3.57 -5.49
C PRO A 159 12.46 4.06 -6.10
N GLY A 160 13.36 4.53 -5.23
CA GLY A 160 14.71 4.94 -5.56
C GLY A 160 15.77 4.25 -4.70
N TYR A 161 17.03 4.33 -5.13
CA TYR A 161 18.17 3.72 -4.45
C TYR A 161 19.34 4.68 -4.31
N ILE A 162 19.88 4.77 -3.08
CA ILE A 162 21.09 5.53 -2.76
C ILE A 162 22.07 4.65 -2.01
N GLU A 163 23.30 4.58 -2.50
CA GLU A 163 24.42 3.87 -1.86
C GLU A 163 25.41 4.89 -1.30
N ILE A 164 25.73 4.80 0.01
CA ILE A 164 26.62 5.74 0.71
C ILE A 164 27.89 4.98 1.14
N PRO A 165 29.05 5.21 0.47
CA PRO A 165 30.31 4.70 0.95
C PRO A 165 30.62 5.24 2.35
N ARG A 166 31.06 4.36 3.27
CA ARG A 166 31.23 4.70 4.69
C ARG A 166 32.28 5.80 4.96
N ASP A 167 33.23 6.01 4.05
CA ASP A 167 34.23 7.08 4.11
C ASP A 167 33.70 8.42 3.55
N MET A 168 32.51 8.46 2.94
CA MET A 168 31.87 9.68 2.43
C MET A 168 30.88 10.31 3.43
N VAL A 169 30.50 9.60 4.50
CA VAL A 169 29.44 10.03 5.44
C VAL A 169 29.74 11.39 6.06
N ASP A 170 30.98 11.62 6.50
CA ASP A 170 31.40 12.83 7.21
C ASP A 170 32.11 13.85 6.29
N VAL A 171 32.19 13.56 4.98
CA VAL A 171 32.86 14.46 4.02
C VAL A 171 32.01 15.71 3.80
N PRO A 172 32.60 16.93 3.96
CA PRO A 172 31.89 18.13 3.60
C PRO A 172 31.56 18.18 2.11
N VAL A 173 30.29 18.42 1.80
CA VAL A 173 29.73 18.56 0.44
C VAL A 173 29.09 19.93 0.28
N ASP A 174 29.01 20.42 -0.94
CA ASP A 174 28.30 21.64 -1.25
C ASP A 174 26.81 21.35 -1.41
N GLY A 175 25.93 21.99 -0.61
CA GLY A 175 24.48 21.82 -0.69
C GLY A 175 23.82 22.93 -1.50
N PRO A 176 22.80 22.62 -2.33
CA PRO A 176 21.99 23.65 -2.98
C PRO A 176 21.17 24.42 -1.95
N ASP A 177 21.01 25.73 -2.21
CA ASP A 177 20.09 26.59 -1.47
C ASP A 177 18.70 26.47 -2.14
N GLY A 178 17.69 25.97 -1.44
CA GLY A 178 16.32 25.84 -1.93
C GLY A 178 15.70 24.50 -1.58
N ASP A 179 14.37 24.45 -1.65
CA ASP A 179 13.58 23.27 -1.36
C ASP A 179 13.52 22.34 -2.57
N ILE A 180 13.15 21.08 -2.32
CA ILE A 180 12.94 20.13 -3.39
C ILE A 180 11.51 20.26 -3.91
N GLU A 181 11.39 20.58 -5.20
CA GLU A 181 10.09 20.59 -5.85
C GLU A 181 9.92 19.34 -6.72
N PRO A 182 8.77 18.64 -6.59
CA PRO A 182 8.46 17.52 -7.47
C PRO A 182 8.26 18.01 -8.91
N VAL A 183 8.82 17.29 -9.86
CA VAL A 183 8.52 17.50 -11.27
C VAL A 183 7.21 16.78 -11.57
N LEU A 184 6.16 17.53 -11.87
CA LEU A 184 4.87 16.95 -12.25
C LEU A 184 4.89 16.51 -13.72
N PRO A 185 4.10 15.50 -14.11
CA PRO A 185 3.88 15.14 -15.49
C PRO A 185 3.44 16.34 -16.35
N THR A 186 3.86 16.37 -17.59
CA THR A 186 3.54 17.45 -18.54
C THR A 186 2.03 17.63 -18.71
N LEU A 187 1.58 18.88 -18.81
CA LEU A 187 0.19 19.24 -19.06
C LEU A 187 0.03 19.99 -20.38
N ASP A 188 -0.78 19.44 -21.28
CA ASP A 188 -1.33 20.19 -22.41
C ASP A 188 -2.69 20.79 -22.02
N THR A 189 -2.71 22.10 -21.80
CA THR A 189 -3.93 22.82 -21.36
C THR A 189 -5.03 22.84 -22.44
N GLN A 190 -4.68 22.74 -23.72
CA GLN A 190 -5.66 22.65 -24.80
C GLN A 190 -6.30 21.25 -24.85
N ALA A 191 -5.46 20.20 -24.74
CA ALA A 191 -5.95 18.83 -24.63
C ALA A 191 -6.83 18.61 -23.38
N LEU A 192 -6.44 19.20 -22.23
CA LEU A 192 -7.26 19.17 -21.03
C LEU A 192 -8.67 19.74 -21.27
N ARG A 193 -8.77 20.92 -21.90
CA ARG A 193 -10.07 21.54 -22.21
C ARG A 193 -10.91 20.65 -23.11
N GLN A 194 -10.31 20.09 -24.18
CA GLN A 194 -11.00 19.16 -25.06
C GLN A 194 -11.43 17.85 -24.38
N ALA A 195 -10.64 17.36 -23.43
CA ALA A 195 -11.01 16.20 -22.62
C ALA A 195 -12.21 16.52 -21.71
N LEU A 196 -12.19 17.67 -21.05
CA LEU A 196 -13.31 18.13 -20.21
C LEU A 196 -14.60 18.27 -21.03
N ASP A 197 -14.56 18.96 -22.19
CA ASP A 197 -15.71 19.11 -23.09
C ASP A 197 -16.28 17.74 -23.50
N ALA A 198 -15.42 16.77 -23.83
CA ALA A 198 -15.84 15.42 -24.21
C ALA A 198 -16.47 14.66 -23.04
N VAL A 199 -15.87 14.72 -21.84
CA VAL A 199 -16.41 14.06 -20.64
C VAL A 199 -17.74 14.67 -20.21
N MET A 200 -17.85 15.99 -20.23
CA MET A 200 -19.11 16.68 -19.89
C MET A 200 -20.24 16.30 -20.85
N HIS A 201 -19.95 16.19 -22.15
CA HIS A 201 -20.94 15.74 -23.13
C HIS A 201 -21.50 14.35 -22.83
N GLU A 202 -20.64 13.39 -22.43
CA GLU A 202 -21.07 12.04 -22.03
C GLU A 202 -21.90 12.07 -20.74
N LEU A 203 -21.46 12.83 -19.73
CA LEU A 203 -22.14 12.89 -18.44
C LEU A 203 -23.50 13.61 -18.52
N GLU A 204 -23.64 14.65 -19.34
CA GLU A 204 -24.91 15.35 -19.55
C GLU A 204 -25.93 14.50 -20.29
N ALA A 205 -25.48 13.57 -21.12
CA ALA A 205 -26.34 12.64 -21.86
C ALA A 205 -26.75 11.41 -21.05
N ALA A 206 -25.99 11.07 -19.99
CA ALA A 206 -26.17 9.84 -19.23
C ALA A 206 -27.23 9.97 -18.13
N SER A 207 -28.02 8.92 -17.94
CA SER A 207 -28.93 8.76 -16.79
C SER A 207 -28.27 8.07 -15.63
N THR A 208 -27.28 7.20 -15.91
CA THR A 208 -26.52 6.45 -14.91
C THR A 208 -25.01 6.57 -15.15
N ALA A 209 -24.26 6.71 -14.08
CA ALA A 209 -22.79 6.71 -14.13
C ALA A 209 -22.23 6.10 -12.85
N ALA A 210 -20.99 5.63 -12.91
CA ALA A 210 -20.21 5.20 -11.75
C ALA A 210 -18.77 5.68 -11.84
N ILE A 211 -18.13 5.86 -10.69
CA ILE A 211 -16.70 6.10 -10.60
C ILE A 211 -16.01 4.83 -10.08
N HIS A 212 -14.97 4.38 -10.79
CA HIS A 212 -14.00 3.40 -10.28
C HIS A 212 -12.71 4.15 -9.94
N ALA A 213 -12.47 4.37 -8.65
CA ALA A 213 -11.32 5.12 -8.16
C ALA A 213 -10.12 4.20 -7.87
N GLY A 214 -8.97 4.58 -8.38
CA GLY A 214 -7.74 3.82 -8.28
C GLY A 214 -6.67 4.47 -7.40
N VAL A 215 -5.55 3.77 -7.29
CA VAL A 215 -4.43 4.10 -6.40
C VAL A 215 -3.79 5.47 -6.70
N MET A 216 -3.82 5.93 -7.97
CA MET A 216 -3.23 7.23 -8.31
C MET A 216 -3.97 8.42 -7.69
N VAL A 217 -5.25 8.26 -7.35
CA VAL A 217 -5.96 9.26 -6.55
C VAL A 217 -5.28 9.47 -5.19
N ALA A 218 -4.87 8.37 -4.52
CA ALA A 218 -4.11 8.47 -3.26
C ALA A 218 -2.70 9.02 -3.49
N ARG A 219 -1.98 8.52 -4.51
CA ARG A 219 -0.59 8.93 -4.80
C ARG A 219 -0.47 10.43 -5.14
N ARG A 220 -1.47 10.96 -5.85
CA ARG A 220 -1.55 12.39 -6.22
C ARG A 220 -2.33 13.24 -5.22
N ARG A 221 -2.81 12.65 -4.09
CA ARG A 221 -3.56 13.34 -3.00
C ARG A 221 -4.82 14.06 -3.49
N LEU A 222 -5.60 13.39 -4.33
CA LEU A 222 -6.80 13.92 -4.98
C LEU A 222 -8.11 13.45 -4.33
N GLN A 223 -8.08 13.00 -3.08
CA GLN A 223 -9.26 12.47 -2.38
C GLN A 223 -10.37 13.52 -2.23
N SER A 224 -10.00 14.77 -1.93
CA SER A 224 -10.96 15.89 -1.81
C SER A 224 -11.64 16.23 -3.14
N ASP A 225 -10.88 16.17 -4.24
CA ASP A 225 -11.42 16.44 -5.58
C ASP A 225 -12.33 15.31 -6.03
N LEU A 226 -11.97 14.05 -5.71
CA LEU A 226 -12.84 12.89 -5.97
C LEU A 226 -14.16 13.00 -5.20
N LEU A 227 -14.12 13.37 -3.93
CA LEU A 227 -15.34 13.56 -3.12
C LEU A 227 -16.21 14.69 -3.69
N ALA A 228 -15.60 15.83 -4.01
CA ALA A 228 -16.32 16.97 -4.61
C ALA A 228 -16.97 16.60 -5.94
N LEU A 229 -16.28 15.88 -6.82
CA LEU A 229 -16.81 15.38 -8.08
C LEU A 229 -18.03 14.47 -7.86
N ALA A 230 -17.88 13.47 -6.98
CA ALA A 230 -18.94 12.50 -6.71
C ALA A 230 -20.19 13.15 -6.14
N GLU A 231 -20.03 14.09 -5.20
CA GLU A 231 -21.15 14.79 -4.56
C GLU A 231 -21.85 15.76 -5.50
N ALA A 232 -21.12 16.51 -6.33
CA ALA A 232 -21.67 17.50 -7.25
C ALA A 232 -22.60 16.86 -8.30
N ALA A 233 -22.24 15.70 -8.84
CA ALA A 233 -23.03 14.99 -9.85
C ALA A 233 -23.85 13.81 -9.29
N ASN A 234 -23.79 13.55 -7.98
CA ASN A 234 -24.43 12.40 -7.33
C ASN A 234 -24.01 11.05 -7.92
N ILE A 235 -22.70 10.88 -8.24
CA ILE A 235 -22.16 9.66 -8.85
C ILE A 235 -21.65 8.71 -7.77
N PRO A 236 -22.10 7.43 -7.73
CA PRO A 236 -21.60 6.43 -6.80
C PRO A 236 -20.14 6.03 -7.13
N VAL A 237 -19.36 5.73 -6.08
CA VAL A 237 -17.93 5.46 -6.17
C VAL A 237 -17.59 4.07 -5.65
N ALA A 238 -16.98 3.24 -6.50
CA ALA A 238 -16.30 2.03 -6.12
C ALA A 238 -14.77 2.26 -6.13
N THR A 239 -14.04 1.56 -5.29
CA THR A 239 -12.58 1.67 -5.20
C THR A 239 -11.91 0.36 -5.60
N SER A 240 -10.68 0.41 -6.12
CA SER A 240 -9.85 -0.78 -6.31
C SER A 240 -9.21 -1.24 -4.99
N SER A 241 -8.66 -2.46 -4.95
CA SER A 241 -8.00 -3.01 -3.75
C SER A 241 -6.85 -2.15 -3.21
N LEU A 242 -6.09 -1.49 -4.11
CA LEU A 242 -4.99 -0.59 -3.75
C LEU A 242 -5.46 0.81 -3.32
N ALA A 243 -6.73 1.12 -3.52
CA ALA A 243 -7.30 2.46 -3.33
C ALA A 243 -8.31 2.53 -2.17
N ARG A 244 -8.31 1.56 -1.26
CA ARG A 244 -9.23 1.58 -0.10
C ARG A 244 -9.00 2.83 0.75
N GLY A 245 -10.09 3.54 1.02
CA GLY A 245 -10.03 4.79 1.78
C GLY A 245 -9.74 6.05 0.97
N VAL A 246 -9.53 5.98 -0.36
CA VAL A 246 -9.47 7.19 -1.21
C VAL A 246 -10.84 7.87 -1.33
N PHE A 247 -11.90 7.12 -1.12
CA PHE A 247 -13.27 7.59 -0.96
C PHE A 247 -13.87 6.95 0.29
N PRO A 248 -14.62 7.67 1.14
CA PRO A 248 -15.21 7.10 2.34
C PRO A 248 -16.22 5.99 1.97
N GLU A 249 -15.89 4.72 2.29
CA GLU A 249 -16.73 3.59 1.86
C GLU A 249 -18.12 3.60 2.51
N ARG A 250 -18.26 4.22 3.71
CA ARG A 250 -19.56 4.40 4.42
C ARG A 250 -20.31 5.67 4.00
N HIS A 251 -19.78 6.45 3.06
CA HIS A 251 -20.50 7.58 2.49
C HIS A 251 -21.73 7.11 1.70
N ARG A 252 -22.78 7.96 1.59
CA ARG A 252 -24.01 7.66 0.84
C ARG A 252 -23.78 7.26 -0.63
N LEU A 253 -22.65 7.66 -1.21
CA LEU A 253 -22.22 7.32 -2.58
C LEU A 253 -21.14 6.23 -2.60
N GLY A 254 -20.69 5.72 -1.47
CA GLY A 254 -19.65 4.70 -1.39
C GLY A 254 -20.20 3.31 -1.70
N LEU A 255 -19.82 2.72 -2.81
CA LEU A 255 -20.20 1.35 -3.18
C LEU A 255 -19.37 0.28 -2.43
N GLY A 256 -18.11 0.59 -2.09
CA GLY A 256 -17.14 -0.37 -1.60
C GLY A 256 -16.14 -0.77 -2.69
N LEU A 257 -15.64 -2.02 -2.65
CA LEU A 257 -14.64 -2.49 -3.61
C LEU A 257 -15.29 -3.04 -4.89
N TYR A 258 -14.76 -2.62 -6.05
CA TYR A 258 -15.01 -3.25 -7.33
C TYR A 258 -13.77 -4.00 -7.82
N LEU A 259 -13.91 -5.32 -7.94
CA LEU A 259 -12.88 -6.26 -8.39
C LEU A 259 -13.51 -7.33 -9.31
N GLY A 260 -14.29 -6.92 -10.33
CA GLY A 260 -15.02 -7.85 -11.19
C GLY A 260 -15.90 -8.82 -10.39
N ALA A 261 -15.92 -10.10 -10.74
CA ALA A 261 -16.74 -11.13 -10.09
C ALA A 261 -16.41 -11.42 -8.61
N LEU A 262 -15.30 -10.90 -8.07
CA LEU A 262 -15.04 -10.97 -6.63
C LEU A 262 -16.02 -10.12 -5.82
N SER A 263 -16.51 -9.03 -6.39
CA SER A 263 -17.39 -8.08 -5.72
C SER A 263 -18.83 -8.58 -5.61
N PRO A 264 -19.62 -8.05 -4.66
CA PRO A 264 -21.06 -8.25 -4.63
C PRO A 264 -21.73 -7.87 -5.96
N GLU A 265 -22.75 -8.62 -6.34
CA GLU A 265 -23.45 -8.43 -7.62
C GLU A 265 -24.00 -7.01 -7.79
N SER A 266 -24.49 -6.39 -6.71
CA SER A 266 -24.98 -5.01 -6.73
C SER A 266 -23.91 -3.99 -7.10
N ILE A 267 -22.64 -4.22 -6.68
CA ILE A 267 -21.51 -3.36 -7.04
C ILE A 267 -21.10 -3.61 -8.49
N VAL A 268 -21.07 -4.89 -8.91
CA VAL A 268 -20.75 -5.26 -10.31
C VAL A 268 -21.75 -4.58 -11.25
N GLN A 269 -23.05 -4.73 -10.99
CA GLN A 269 -24.10 -4.08 -11.79
C GLN A 269 -23.99 -2.56 -11.80
N ALA A 270 -23.76 -1.93 -10.64
CA ALA A 270 -23.62 -0.48 -10.55
C ALA A 270 -22.44 0.06 -11.39
N VAL A 271 -21.36 -0.70 -11.54
CA VAL A 271 -20.17 -0.31 -12.30
C VAL A 271 -20.27 -0.72 -13.76
N GLU A 272 -20.63 -1.98 -14.05
CA GLU A 272 -20.58 -2.54 -15.41
C GLU A 272 -21.80 -2.17 -16.27
N ASP A 273 -22.98 -1.95 -15.66
CA ASP A 273 -24.21 -1.57 -16.38
C ASP A 273 -24.39 -0.04 -16.48
N SER A 274 -23.49 0.77 -15.88
CA SER A 274 -23.57 2.23 -15.99
C SER A 274 -23.38 2.71 -17.44
N GLU A 275 -24.13 3.75 -17.83
CA GLU A 275 -24.02 4.38 -19.16
C GLU A 275 -22.68 5.09 -19.33
N VAL A 276 -22.08 5.58 -18.23
CA VAL A 276 -20.72 6.16 -18.19
C VAL A 276 -19.95 5.61 -16.99
N LEU A 277 -18.78 5.04 -17.25
CA LEU A 277 -17.83 4.62 -16.22
C LEU A 277 -16.59 5.52 -16.21
N LEU A 278 -16.39 6.28 -15.12
CA LEU A 278 -15.18 7.05 -14.90
C LEU A 278 -14.14 6.20 -14.15
N SER A 279 -13.13 5.70 -14.82
CA SER A 279 -11.99 4.98 -14.25
C SER A 279 -10.86 5.98 -13.97
N LEU A 280 -10.72 6.41 -12.71
CA LEU A 280 -9.83 7.50 -12.30
C LEU A 280 -8.59 6.96 -11.58
N GLY A 281 -7.46 6.92 -12.26
CA GLY A 281 -6.19 6.50 -11.69
C GLY A 281 -6.11 5.03 -11.27
N VAL A 282 -6.87 4.15 -11.92
CA VAL A 282 -6.91 2.71 -11.65
C VAL A 282 -5.75 2.00 -12.35
N LEU A 283 -5.02 1.16 -11.60
CA LEU A 283 -4.14 0.16 -12.21
C LEU A 283 -5.00 -1.03 -12.65
N GLN A 284 -5.15 -1.20 -13.95
CA GLN A 284 -5.94 -2.28 -14.55
C GLN A 284 -5.14 -3.59 -14.56
N THR A 285 -5.08 -4.24 -13.40
CA THR A 285 -4.39 -5.53 -13.23
C THR A 285 -5.39 -6.69 -13.27
N ASP A 286 -4.89 -7.91 -13.35
CA ASP A 286 -5.69 -9.13 -13.19
C ASP A 286 -6.47 -9.15 -11.86
N LEU A 287 -5.83 -8.76 -10.74
CA LEU A 287 -6.50 -8.71 -9.44
C LEU A 287 -7.56 -7.60 -9.37
N THR A 288 -7.26 -6.41 -9.90
CA THR A 288 -8.22 -5.29 -9.94
C THR A 288 -9.44 -5.61 -10.81
N LEU A 289 -9.24 -6.39 -11.87
CA LEU A 289 -10.31 -6.81 -12.79
C LEU A 289 -10.86 -8.22 -12.47
N GLY A 290 -10.61 -8.74 -11.25
CA GLY A 290 -11.13 -10.02 -10.77
C GLY A 290 -10.76 -11.20 -11.66
N ALA A 291 -9.46 -11.43 -11.90
CA ALA A 291 -8.95 -12.40 -12.87
C ALA A 291 -9.56 -12.17 -14.28
N PHE A 292 -9.68 -10.90 -14.67
CA PHE A 292 -10.29 -10.46 -15.93
C PHE A 292 -11.76 -10.89 -16.10
N THR A 293 -12.49 -11.07 -15.00
CA THR A 293 -13.95 -11.32 -15.03
C THR A 293 -14.76 -10.04 -15.23
N ALA A 294 -14.18 -8.88 -15.03
CA ALA A 294 -14.80 -7.59 -15.29
C ALA A 294 -15.26 -7.44 -16.75
N HIS A 295 -16.48 -6.94 -16.95
CA HIS A 295 -17.07 -6.67 -18.27
C HIS A 295 -17.24 -5.17 -18.48
N ILE A 296 -16.11 -4.48 -18.72
CA ILE A 296 -16.09 -3.03 -18.95
C ILE A 296 -16.24 -2.74 -20.44
N ASP A 297 -17.30 -2.04 -20.81
CA ASP A 297 -17.52 -1.56 -22.18
C ASP A 297 -16.63 -0.34 -22.45
N HIS A 298 -15.71 -0.48 -23.41
CA HIS A 298 -14.79 0.59 -23.76
C HIS A 298 -15.49 1.83 -24.38
N GLU A 299 -16.66 1.68 -24.99
CA GLU A 299 -17.40 2.80 -25.55
C GLU A 299 -17.96 3.74 -24.46
N ARG A 300 -18.20 3.18 -23.26
CA ARG A 300 -18.74 3.87 -22.08
C ARG A 300 -17.65 4.28 -21.09
N LEU A 301 -16.40 3.94 -21.37
CA LEU A 301 -15.28 4.13 -20.46
C LEU A 301 -14.62 5.50 -20.66
N ILE A 302 -14.51 6.24 -19.57
CA ILE A 302 -13.63 7.38 -19.42
C ILE A 302 -12.47 6.95 -18.55
N LEU A 303 -11.28 6.79 -19.14
CA LEU A 303 -10.08 6.32 -18.45
C LEU A 303 -9.11 7.49 -18.26
N ALA A 304 -8.92 7.92 -17.02
CA ALA A 304 -7.91 8.91 -16.66
C ALA A 304 -6.73 8.21 -15.96
N THR A 305 -5.56 8.32 -16.57
CA THR A 305 -4.29 7.80 -16.05
C THR A 305 -3.43 8.93 -15.48
N ASP A 306 -2.23 8.59 -15.01
CA ASP A 306 -1.29 9.61 -14.52
C ASP A 306 -0.73 10.51 -15.64
N THR A 307 -0.97 10.19 -16.90
CA THR A 307 -0.45 10.92 -18.07
C THR A 307 -1.51 11.36 -19.08
N ASP A 308 -2.58 10.60 -19.25
CA ASP A 308 -3.52 10.77 -20.36
C ASP A 308 -4.98 10.55 -19.90
N VAL A 309 -5.92 11.13 -20.66
CA VAL A 309 -7.36 10.84 -20.55
C VAL A 309 -7.86 10.23 -21.85
N THR A 310 -8.62 9.13 -21.77
CA THR A 310 -9.29 8.49 -22.90
C THR A 310 -10.79 8.48 -22.67
N VAL A 311 -11.56 8.97 -23.64
CA VAL A 311 -13.04 8.94 -23.66
C VAL A 311 -13.45 8.02 -24.80
N GLY A 312 -14.03 6.87 -24.50
CA GLY A 312 -14.28 5.83 -25.49
C GLY A 312 -12.99 5.42 -26.20
N TYR A 313 -12.88 5.73 -27.48
CA TYR A 313 -11.70 5.42 -28.29
C TYR A 313 -10.79 6.63 -28.58
N ARG A 314 -11.11 7.81 -28.01
CA ARG A 314 -10.34 9.05 -28.25
C ARG A 314 -9.43 9.34 -27.05
N THR A 315 -8.12 9.39 -27.27
CA THR A 315 -7.12 9.71 -26.25
C THR A 315 -6.65 11.16 -26.37
N PHE A 316 -6.67 11.87 -25.24
CA PHE A 316 -6.10 13.19 -25.01
C PHE A 316 -4.77 13.01 -24.28
N ARG A 317 -3.66 13.26 -24.99
CA ARG A 317 -2.30 13.09 -24.47
C ARG A 317 -1.91 14.25 -23.57
N ASP A 318 -0.97 13.99 -22.66
CA ASP A 318 -0.45 14.98 -21.70
C ASP A 318 -1.58 15.67 -20.90
N VAL A 319 -2.59 14.89 -20.51
CA VAL A 319 -3.69 15.27 -19.61
C VAL A 319 -3.62 14.39 -18.38
N PRO A 320 -2.71 14.69 -17.44
CA PRO A 320 -2.50 13.86 -16.26
C PRO A 320 -3.64 14.00 -15.25
N LEU A 321 -3.86 12.92 -14.47
CA LEU A 321 -4.92 12.85 -13.45
C LEU A 321 -4.88 14.01 -12.46
N TRP A 322 -3.66 14.47 -12.06
CA TRP A 322 -3.48 15.56 -11.10
C TRP A 322 -4.06 16.91 -11.59
N ALA A 323 -4.16 17.10 -12.90
CA ALA A 323 -4.77 18.29 -13.51
C ALA A 323 -6.23 18.04 -13.91
N PHE A 324 -6.53 16.83 -14.42
CA PHE A 324 -7.84 16.48 -14.94
C PHE A 324 -8.91 16.39 -13.86
N LEU A 325 -8.67 15.64 -12.76
CA LEU A 325 -9.69 15.41 -11.73
C LEU A 325 -10.13 16.69 -11.03
N PRO A 326 -9.25 17.60 -10.57
CA PRO A 326 -9.67 18.87 -9.99
C PRO A 326 -10.44 19.75 -10.99
N ALA A 327 -10.00 19.78 -12.26
CA ALA A 327 -10.66 20.57 -13.29
C ALA A 327 -12.08 20.02 -13.60
N LEU A 328 -12.23 18.69 -13.68
CA LEU A 328 -13.54 18.05 -13.88
C LEU A 328 -14.48 18.31 -12.69
N ALA A 329 -13.98 18.24 -11.46
CA ALA A 329 -14.77 18.54 -10.27
C ALA A 329 -15.29 20.00 -10.26
N GLN A 330 -14.46 20.95 -10.71
CA GLN A 330 -14.84 22.35 -10.86
C GLN A 330 -15.88 22.56 -11.98
N GLU A 331 -15.69 21.92 -13.12
CA GLU A 331 -16.61 22.02 -14.27
C GLU A 331 -17.99 21.49 -13.91
N ILE A 332 -18.08 20.28 -13.35
CA ILE A 332 -19.35 19.66 -12.93
C ILE A 332 -20.11 20.52 -11.91
N ALA A 333 -19.41 21.17 -10.99
CA ALA A 333 -20.05 22.03 -9.98
C ALA A 333 -20.79 23.24 -10.58
N THR A 334 -20.53 23.58 -11.85
CA THR A 334 -21.18 24.70 -12.58
C THR A 334 -22.27 24.22 -13.56
N HIS A 335 -22.44 22.89 -13.71
CA HIS A 335 -23.41 22.28 -14.62
C HIS A 335 -24.51 21.52 -13.86
N GLU A 336 -25.67 21.39 -14.46
CA GLU A 336 -26.78 20.60 -13.90
C GLU A 336 -26.66 19.13 -14.36
N VAL A 337 -25.68 18.40 -13.78
CA VAL A 337 -25.55 16.96 -13.94
C VAL A 337 -26.08 16.27 -12.70
N SER A 338 -27.02 15.34 -12.86
CA SER A 338 -27.59 14.56 -11.75
C SER A 338 -27.78 13.12 -12.16
N ILE A 339 -26.97 12.26 -11.60
CA ILE A 339 -26.95 10.82 -11.87
C ILE A 339 -27.89 10.09 -10.91
N SER A 340 -28.64 9.13 -11.46
CA SER A 340 -29.48 8.22 -10.70
C SER A 340 -28.71 6.95 -10.37
N HIS A 341 -28.85 6.45 -9.15
CA HIS A 341 -28.27 5.16 -8.74
C HIS A 341 -29.21 4.41 -7.80
N ALA A 342 -29.06 3.10 -7.72
CA ALA A 342 -29.77 2.27 -6.75
C ALA A 342 -29.34 2.63 -5.31
N PRO A 343 -30.25 2.49 -4.33
CA PRO A 343 -29.89 2.68 -2.92
C PRO A 343 -28.76 1.73 -2.51
N ILE A 344 -27.77 2.29 -1.82
CA ILE A 344 -26.67 1.51 -1.22
C ILE A 344 -27.15 1.03 0.13
N THR A 345 -27.24 -0.29 0.31
CA THR A 345 -27.71 -0.90 1.55
C THR A 345 -26.55 -1.21 2.48
N ASP A 346 -26.72 -0.92 3.76
CA ASP A 346 -25.77 -1.34 4.79
C ASP A 346 -25.98 -2.82 5.15
N HIS A 347 -24.92 -3.45 5.66
CA HIS A 347 -24.98 -4.81 6.20
C HIS A 347 -25.79 -4.85 7.49
N GLU A 348 -26.44 -5.98 7.75
CA GLU A 348 -27.10 -6.20 9.05
C GLU A 348 -26.07 -6.19 10.19
N PRO A 349 -26.44 -5.68 11.39
CA PRO A 349 -25.53 -5.71 12.53
C PRO A 349 -25.11 -7.14 12.88
N PHE A 350 -23.80 -7.32 13.15
CA PHE A 350 -23.29 -8.61 13.62
C PHE A 350 -23.85 -8.92 15.02
N VAL A 351 -24.38 -10.14 15.18
CA VAL A 351 -24.83 -10.69 16.48
C VAL A 351 -24.17 -12.05 16.64
N PRO A 352 -23.27 -12.21 17.66
CA PRO A 352 -22.52 -13.45 17.85
C PRO A 352 -23.45 -14.62 18.25
N GLN A 353 -23.22 -15.78 17.63
CA GLN A 353 -23.92 -17.03 17.90
C GLN A 353 -22.96 -18.02 18.59
N PRO A 354 -23.44 -19.02 19.37
CA PRO A 354 -22.60 -20.05 19.95
C PRO A 354 -22.31 -21.17 18.93
N VAL A 355 -21.72 -20.81 17.80
CA VAL A 355 -21.40 -21.72 16.68
C VAL A 355 -19.92 -21.55 16.29
N ASP A 356 -19.39 -22.53 15.55
CA ASP A 356 -18.06 -22.50 15.01
C ASP A 356 -17.91 -21.34 14.00
N LEU A 357 -16.71 -20.77 13.91
CA LEU A 357 -16.42 -19.67 13.03
C LEU A 357 -16.40 -20.10 11.56
N THR A 358 -16.97 -19.24 10.71
CA THR A 358 -16.70 -19.23 9.27
C THR A 358 -15.90 -17.97 8.90
N VAL A 359 -15.36 -17.93 7.68
CA VAL A 359 -14.61 -16.75 7.20
C VAL A 359 -15.50 -15.52 7.17
N GLU A 360 -16.73 -15.65 6.65
CA GLU A 360 -17.70 -14.56 6.56
C GLU A 360 -18.06 -14.02 7.95
N ARG A 361 -18.34 -14.91 8.89
CA ARG A 361 -18.74 -14.51 10.25
C ARG A 361 -17.57 -13.86 11.02
N ALA A 362 -16.33 -14.32 10.75
CA ALA A 362 -15.14 -13.67 11.30
C ALA A 362 -14.97 -12.24 10.75
N VAL A 363 -15.20 -12.05 9.46
CA VAL A 363 -15.15 -10.72 8.80
C VAL A 363 -16.26 -9.80 9.33
N ASP A 364 -17.49 -10.30 9.50
CA ASP A 364 -18.61 -9.55 10.08
C ASP A 364 -18.30 -9.09 11.50
N ALA A 365 -17.75 -9.98 12.33
CA ALA A 365 -17.33 -9.66 13.71
C ALA A 365 -16.26 -8.56 13.72
N ILE A 366 -15.23 -8.69 12.87
CA ILE A 366 -14.16 -7.69 12.75
C ILE A 366 -14.75 -6.34 12.28
N SER A 367 -15.61 -6.35 11.24
CA SER A 367 -16.24 -5.13 10.70
C SER A 367 -17.05 -4.37 11.74
N ALA A 368 -17.71 -5.10 12.65
CA ALA A 368 -18.51 -4.50 13.73
C ALA A 368 -17.68 -3.74 14.77
N HIS A 369 -16.38 -4.08 14.91
CA HIS A 369 -15.46 -3.43 15.84
C HIS A 369 -14.63 -2.30 15.21
N LEU A 370 -14.70 -2.11 13.87
CA LEU A 370 -13.96 -1.06 13.17
C LEU A 370 -14.70 0.28 13.21
N ASP A 371 -13.97 1.34 13.55
CA ASP A 371 -14.40 2.74 13.43
C ASP A 371 -13.30 3.59 12.78
N GLU A 372 -13.50 4.91 12.68
CA GLU A 372 -12.56 5.84 12.00
C GLU A 372 -11.17 5.92 12.69
N ARG A 373 -11.03 5.41 13.91
CA ARG A 373 -9.74 5.35 14.63
C ARG A 373 -8.90 4.15 14.21
N HIS A 374 -9.38 3.32 13.29
CA HIS A 374 -8.72 2.10 12.85
C HIS A 374 -8.35 2.16 11.38
N GLY A 375 -7.12 1.76 11.07
CA GLY A 375 -6.64 1.53 9.71
C GLY A 375 -6.39 0.05 9.46
N LEU A 376 -6.92 -0.49 8.37
CA LEU A 376 -6.86 -1.91 8.07
C LEU A 376 -5.68 -2.25 7.17
N LEU A 377 -4.87 -3.23 7.56
CA LEU A 377 -3.81 -3.81 6.72
C LEU A 377 -4.16 -5.27 6.40
N LEU A 378 -4.06 -5.62 5.13
CA LEU A 378 -4.49 -6.91 4.60
C LEU A 378 -3.33 -7.61 3.91
N ASP A 379 -3.11 -8.87 4.27
CA ASP A 379 -2.17 -9.71 3.55
C ASP A 379 -2.85 -10.41 2.36
N PRO A 380 -2.13 -10.67 1.26
CA PRO A 380 -2.66 -11.45 0.15
C PRO A 380 -3.19 -12.81 0.57
N GLY A 381 -4.25 -13.25 -0.07
CA GLY A 381 -4.95 -14.49 0.23
C GLY A 381 -6.35 -14.26 0.79
N GLU A 382 -6.84 -15.18 1.63
CA GLU A 382 -8.18 -15.11 2.20
C GLU A 382 -8.43 -13.81 2.97
N ALA A 383 -7.41 -13.27 3.65
CA ALA A 383 -7.49 -11.99 4.36
C ALA A 383 -7.86 -10.82 3.43
N LEU A 384 -7.24 -10.76 2.24
CA LEU A 384 -7.55 -9.72 1.24
C LEU A 384 -8.92 -9.97 0.59
N PHE A 385 -9.18 -11.21 0.14
CA PHE A 385 -10.40 -11.52 -0.61
C PHE A 385 -11.66 -11.46 0.25
N SER A 386 -11.61 -11.93 1.50
CA SER A 386 -12.75 -11.82 2.41
C SER A 386 -13.11 -10.38 2.75
N SER A 387 -12.14 -9.47 2.71
CA SER A 387 -12.37 -8.05 2.97
C SER A 387 -13.13 -7.31 1.85
N VAL A 388 -13.35 -7.94 0.70
CA VAL A 388 -14.09 -7.34 -0.44
C VAL A 388 -15.52 -7.00 -0.03
N ASP A 389 -16.11 -7.78 0.84
CA ASP A 389 -17.47 -7.56 1.35
C ASP A 389 -17.53 -6.58 2.54
N MET A 390 -16.38 -6.11 3.05
CA MET A 390 -16.33 -5.09 4.12
C MET A 390 -16.50 -3.68 3.57
N ARG A 391 -17.16 -2.81 4.33
CA ARG A 391 -17.17 -1.34 4.12
C ARG A 391 -16.37 -0.69 5.24
N LEU A 392 -15.16 -0.21 4.91
CA LEU A 392 -14.25 0.37 5.89
C LEU A 392 -14.67 1.77 6.33
N PRO A 393 -14.56 2.08 7.64
CA PRO A 393 -14.75 3.44 8.12
C PRO A 393 -13.57 4.37 7.84
N GLY A 394 -12.35 3.78 7.68
CA GLY A 394 -11.10 4.47 7.46
C GLY A 394 -10.37 3.98 6.20
N TRP A 395 -9.05 4.09 6.20
CA TRP A 395 -8.22 3.61 5.10
C TRP A 395 -7.91 2.11 5.19
N GLY A 396 -7.59 1.51 4.04
CA GLY A 396 -7.08 0.14 3.95
C GLY A 396 -5.82 0.05 3.09
N LEU A 397 -4.83 -0.72 3.55
CA LEU A 397 -3.59 -0.99 2.82
C LEU A 397 -3.41 -2.48 2.58
N ALA A 398 -2.93 -2.83 1.40
CA ALA A 398 -2.61 -4.21 1.03
C ALA A 398 -1.49 -4.24 -0.02
N SER A 399 -0.76 -5.36 -0.11
CA SER A 399 -0.07 -5.73 -1.34
C SER A 399 -1.12 -6.33 -2.30
N GLY A 400 -1.88 -5.44 -2.95
CA GLY A 400 -3.11 -5.79 -3.66
C GLY A 400 -2.95 -6.03 -5.16
N TYR A 401 -1.71 -5.91 -5.68
CA TYR A 401 -1.34 -6.23 -7.07
C TYR A 401 -0.10 -7.13 -7.12
N TYR A 402 1.02 -6.70 -6.55
CA TYR A 402 2.22 -7.53 -6.49
C TYR A 402 2.01 -8.79 -5.64
N ALA A 403 1.06 -8.71 -4.72
CA ALA A 403 0.54 -9.82 -3.92
C ALA A 403 1.64 -10.57 -3.12
N THR A 404 2.64 -9.83 -2.61
CA THR A 404 3.66 -10.42 -1.77
C THR A 404 3.12 -10.69 -0.38
N MET A 405 3.15 -11.96 0.02
CA MET A 405 2.75 -12.39 1.36
C MET A 405 3.73 -11.90 2.42
N GLY A 406 3.21 -11.62 3.62
CA GLY A 406 3.97 -11.10 4.75
C GLY A 406 4.10 -9.58 4.77
N TYR A 407 3.31 -8.85 3.98
CA TYR A 407 3.29 -7.39 3.94
C TYR A 407 2.65 -6.75 5.17
N ALA A 408 1.51 -7.30 5.64
CA ALA A 408 0.60 -6.57 6.53
C ALA A 408 1.15 -6.41 7.95
N VAL A 409 1.83 -7.41 8.51
CA VAL A 409 2.35 -7.34 9.89
C VAL A 409 3.45 -6.27 10.04
N PRO A 410 4.54 -6.25 9.25
CA PRO A 410 5.50 -5.15 9.30
C PRO A 410 4.89 -3.83 8.83
N GLY A 411 3.93 -3.85 7.90
CA GLY A 411 3.17 -2.69 7.47
C GLY A 411 2.45 -1.98 8.62
N ALA A 412 1.99 -2.72 9.63
CA ALA A 412 1.35 -2.15 10.81
C ALA A 412 2.29 -1.23 11.60
N LEU A 413 3.58 -1.58 11.71
CA LEU A 413 4.58 -0.70 12.29
C LEU A 413 4.68 0.61 11.51
N GLY A 414 4.82 0.50 10.17
CA GLY A 414 4.92 1.66 9.30
C GLY A 414 3.72 2.58 9.39
N ALA A 415 2.52 2.01 9.35
CA ALA A 415 1.26 2.74 9.45
C ALA A 415 1.08 3.43 10.81
N GLY A 416 1.37 2.74 11.91
CA GLY A 416 1.26 3.31 13.26
C GLY A 416 2.29 4.43 13.52
N ILE A 417 3.48 4.37 12.92
CA ILE A 417 4.46 5.47 12.98
C ILE A 417 4.03 6.62 12.06
N ALA A 418 3.41 6.31 10.91
CA ALA A 418 2.93 7.34 9.98
C ALA A 418 1.78 8.15 10.58
N ASP A 419 0.83 7.50 11.24
CA ASP A 419 -0.33 8.13 11.86
C ASP A 419 -0.60 7.56 13.26
N PRO A 420 -0.02 8.15 14.31
CA PRO A 420 -0.23 7.69 15.69
C PRO A 420 -1.66 7.87 16.21
N GLN A 421 -2.54 8.57 15.50
CA GLN A 421 -3.95 8.74 15.89
C GLN A 421 -4.82 7.57 15.40
N VAL A 422 -4.34 6.83 14.41
CA VAL A 422 -5.04 5.68 13.84
C VAL A 422 -4.35 4.39 14.27
N ARG A 423 -5.12 3.49 14.87
CA ARG A 423 -4.64 2.20 15.33
C ARG A 423 -4.60 1.19 14.18
N PRO A 424 -3.47 0.57 13.88
CA PRO A 424 -3.39 -0.47 12.86
C PRO A 424 -4.11 -1.75 13.28
N VAL A 425 -4.96 -2.26 12.40
CA VAL A 425 -5.60 -3.57 12.50
C VAL A 425 -5.13 -4.41 11.32
N VAL A 426 -4.60 -5.58 11.57
CA VAL A 426 -4.06 -6.49 10.55
C VAL A 426 -4.97 -7.70 10.42
N ILE A 427 -5.32 -8.08 9.19
CA ILE A 427 -5.85 -9.41 8.89
C ILE A 427 -4.80 -10.13 8.03
N VAL A 428 -4.35 -11.29 8.49
CA VAL A 428 -3.27 -12.05 7.87
C VAL A 428 -3.56 -13.55 7.96
N GLY A 429 -3.31 -14.30 6.88
CA GLY A 429 -3.36 -15.76 6.95
C GLY A 429 -2.18 -16.33 7.73
N ASP A 430 -2.33 -17.52 8.30
CA ASP A 430 -1.29 -18.24 9.04
C ASP A 430 -0.01 -18.45 8.21
N GLY A 431 -0.13 -18.77 6.91
CA GLY A 431 1.00 -18.91 6.00
C GLY A 431 1.77 -17.61 5.77
N ALA A 432 1.09 -16.49 5.61
CA ALA A 432 1.72 -15.18 5.48
C ALA A 432 2.33 -14.70 6.80
N PHE A 433 1.62 -14.94 7.91
CA PHE A 433 2.13 -14.67 9.25
C PHE A 433 3.43 -15.44 9.54
N ALA A 434 3.53 -16.69 9.10
CA ALA A 434 4.76 -17.49 9.26
C ALA A 434 6.00 -16.85 8.59
N MET A 435 5.83 -16.00 7.59
CA MET A 435 6.92 -15.34 6.86
C MET A 435 7.49 -14.14 7.63
N THR A 436 6.62 -13.31 8.24
CA THR A 436 7.01 -12.01 8.83
C THR A 436 6.38 -11.73 10.19
N GLY A 437 5.69 -12.69 10.79
CA GLY A 437 4.94 -12.50 12.04
C GLY A 437 5.79 -12.05 13.23
N LEU A 438 7.11 -12.30 13.23
CA LEU A 438 8.02 -11.80 14.26
C LEU A 438 8.13 -10.26 14.26
N GLU A 439 7.78 -9.59 13.17
CA GLU A 439 7.70 -8.12 13.12
C GLU A 439 6.60 -7.54 14.04
N ALA A 440 5.68 -8.35 14.52
CA ALA A 440 4.79 -7.97 15.61
C ALA A 440 5.57 -7.54 16.87
N GLY A 441 6.73 -8.15 17.12
CA GLY A 441 7.65 -7.74 18.18
C GLY A 441 8.23 -6.33 17.97
N ALA A 442 8.44 -5.91 16.72
CA ALA A 442 8.86 -4.55 16.42
C ALA A 442 7.72 -3.54 16.69
N CYS A 443 6.46 -3.88 16.41
CA CYS A 443 5.31 -3.07 16.83
C CYS A 443 5.31 -2.88 18.35
N ALA A 444 5.47 -3.97 19.12
CA ALA A 444 5.55 -3.91 20.57
C ALA A 444 6.73 -3.06 21.07
N PHE A 445 7.91 -3.20 20.46
CA PHE A 445 9.13 -2.46 20.84
C PHE A 445 9.01 -0.96 20.59
N HIS A 446 8.32 -0.55 19.53
CA HIS A 446 8.11 0.85 19.16
C HIS A 446 6.80 1.45 19.67
N ASP A 447 6.11 0.78 20.59
CA ASP A 447 4.85 1.22 21.21
C ASP A 447 3.72 1.48 20.19
N VAL A 448 3.67 0.68 19.12
CA VAL A 448 2.56 0.67 18.15
C VAL A 448 1.53 -0.37 18.61
N PRO A 449 0.33 0.04 19.05
CA PRO A 449 -0.67 -0.86 19.64
C PRO A 449 -1.48 -1.59 18.55
N ALA A 450 -0.81 -2.33 17.66
CA ALA A 450 -1.47 -3.06 16.60
C ALA A 450 -2.39 -4.17 17.10
N VAL A 451 -3.50 -4.42 16.40
CA VAL A 451 -4.34 -5.61 16.56
C VAL A 451 -4.09 -6.53 15.37
N ILE A 452 -3.51 -7.70 15.60
CA ILE A 452 -3.15 -8.66 14.55
C ILE A 452 -4.10 -9.85 14.63
N LEU A 453 -4.93 -10.02 13.60
CA LEU A 453 -5.94 -11.04 13.47
C LEU A 453 -5.44 -12.10 12.49
N VAL A 454 -5.06 -13.27 13.01
CA VAL A 454 -4.46 -14.35 12.21
C VAL A 454 -5.54 -15.37 11.84
N PHE A 455 -5.88 -15.46 10.57
CA PHE A 455 -6.76 -16.48 10.01
C PHE A 455 -5.98 -17.79 9.90
N ASP A 456 -6.21 -18.68 10.87
CA ASP A 456 -5.56 -19.99 10.94
C ASP A 456 -6.49 -21.07 10.35
N ASN A 457 -6.26 -21.38 9.08
CA ASN A 457 -6.89 -22.48 8.35
C ASN A 457 -5.88 -23.61 8.01
N SER A 458 -4.75 -23.66 8.71
CA SER A 458 -3.69 -24.65 8.61
C SER A 458 -3.00 -24.69 7.25
N GLY A 459 -2.80 -23.51 6.61
CA GLY A 459 -1.98 -23.39 5.42
C GLY A 459 -2.49 -22.47 4.32
N TYR A 460 -2.06 -22.74 3.08
CA TYR A 460 -2.36 -21.91 1.92
C TYR A 460 -3.76 -22.20 1.35
N GLY A 461 -4.80 -21.76 2.08
CA GLY A 461 -6.21 -22.07 1.78
C GLY A 461 -6.66 -21.68 0.37
N THR A 462 -6.19 -20.54 -0.16
CA THR A 462 -6.55 -20.06 -1.50
C THR A 462 -5.97 -20.91 -2.63
N GLN A 463 -4.93 -21.72 -2.38
CA GLN A 463 -4.33 -22.61 -3.37
C GLN A 463 -5.05 -23.97 -3.47
N ARG A 464 -5.66 -24.41 -2.37
CA ARG A 464 -6.31 -25.73 -2.30
C ARG A 464 -7.38 -25.97 -3.38
N PRO A 465 -8.22 -25.00 -3.74
CA PRO A 465 -9.19 -25.18 -4.83
C PRO A 465 -8.57 -25.40 -6.22
N ILE A 466 -7.34 -24.89 -6.41
CA ILE A 466 -6.62 -25.03 -7.68
C ILE A 466 -5.94 -26.39 -7.74
N LEU A 467 -5.16 -26.71 -6.71
CA LEU A 467 -4.50 -28.00 -6.55
C LEU A 467 -4.19 -28.23 -5.07
N ASP A 468 -4.89 -29.18 -4.43
CA ASP A 468 -4.61 -29.53 -3.04
C ASP A 468 -3.52 -30.61 -2.92
N GLY A 469 -2.75 -30.50 -1.82
CA GLY A 469 -1.68 -31.42 -1.49
C GLY A 469 -0.90 -30.98 -0.25
N PRO A 470 0.02 -31.82 0.25
CA PRO A 470 0.78 -31.54 1.47
C PRO A 470 1.67 -30.28 1.36
N PHE A 471 1.91 -29.78 0.17
CA PHE A 471 2.65 -28.53 -0.07
C PHE A 471 1.81 -27.28 0.28
N ASN A 472 0.51 -27.43 0.51
CA ASN A 472 -0.35 -26.36 1.00
C ASN A 472 -0.44 -26.32 2.53
N ASP A 473 0.05 -27.35 3.23
CA ASP A 473 0.03 -27.40 4.69
C ASP A 473 1.29 -26.73 5.25
N ILE A 474 1.15 -26.03 6.36
CA ILE A 474 2.26 -25.38 7.06
C ILE A 474 2.41 -25.93 8.49
N PRO A 475 3.59 -25.81 9.11
CA PRO A 475 3.77 -26.14 10.52
C PRO A 475 2.82 -25.31 11.40
N ALA A 476 2.07 -25.97 12.28
CA ALA A 476 1.20 -25.30 13.22
C ALA A 476 1.98 -24.39 14.17
N MET A 477 1.51 -23.16 14.37
CA MET A 477 2.10 -22.19 15.29
C MET A 477 1.06 -21.70 16.31
N ALA A 478 1.44 -21.65 17.59
CA ALA A 478 0.66 -21.00 18.63
C ALA A 478 0.97 -19.49 18.62
N VAL A 479 0.47 -18.79 17.61
CA VAL A 479 0.81 -17.37 17.35
C VAL A 479 0.34 -16.43 18.45
N ASP A 480 -0.74 -16.78 19.15
CA ASP A 480 -1.27 -16.12 20.34
C ASP A 480 -0.22 -15.99 21.47
N ARG A 481 0.67 -16.99 21.60
CA ARG A 481 1.73 -17.00 22.61
C ARG A 481 2.94 -16.13 22.29
N LEU A 482 3.01 -15.53 21.12
CA LEU A 482 4.11 -14.62 20.78
C LEU A 482 4.14 -13.39 21.68
N CYS A 483 3.02 -12.94 22.20
CA CYS A 483 2.98 -11.87 23.19
C CYS A 483 3.76 -12.22 24.47
N GLU A 484 3.71 -13.50 24.91
CA GLU A 484 4.54 -14.01 26.01
C GLU A 484 6.04 -13.99 25.66
N VAL A 485 6.38 -14.36 24.41
CA VAL A 485 7.77 -14.36 23.92
C VAL A 485 8.32 -12.93 23.83
N PHE A 486 7.52 -11.97 23.41
CA PHE A 486 7.89 -10.55 23.36
C PHE A 486 7.91 -9.89 24.76
N GLY A 487 7.32 -10.56 25.78
CA GLY A 487 7.21 -10.05 27.15
C GLY A 487 6.19 -8.91 27.31
N ARG A 488 5.32 -8.67 26.31
CA ARG A 488 4.27 -7.63 26.32
C ARG A 488 3.21 -7.91 25.26
N GLY A 489 2.01 -7.34 25.49
CA GLY A 489 0.85 -7.54 24.64
C GLY A 489 -0.10 -8.64 25.13
N LEU A 490 -1.22 -8.82 24.42
CA LEU A 490 -2.26 -9.79 24.74
C LEU A 490 -2.44 -10.79 23.60
N GLY A 491 -2.52 -12.07 23.93
CA GLY A 491 -2.75 -13.14 22.96
C GLY A 491 -4.08 -13.86 23.21
N PHE A 492 -4.79 -14.20 22.14
CA PHE A 492 -6.08 -14.90 22.18
C PHE A 492 -6.09 -16.04 21.15
N ASP A 493 -6.70 -17.18 21.51
CA ASP A 493 -6.93 -18.33 20.64
C ASP A 493 -8.42 -18.64 20.64
N VAL A 494 -9.12 -18.44 19.51
CA VAL A 494 -10.58 -18.47 19.41
C VAL A 494 -11.07 -19.44 18.35
N THR A 495 -12.20 -20.11 18.62
CA THR A 495 -12.80 -21.15 17.79
C THR A 495 -14.26 -20.89 17.46
N SER A 496 -14.94 -20.03 18.22
CA SER A 496 -16.36 -19.71 18.05
C SER A 496 -16.60 -18.22 17.87
N GLU A 497 -17.76 -17.85 17.31
CA GLU A 497 -18.15 -16.45 17.13
C GLU A 497 -18.16 -15.67 18.45
N ARG A 498 -18.62 -16.31 19.54
CA ARG A 498 -18.66 -15.67 20.87
C ARG A 498 -17.27 -15.39 21.42
N GLU A 499 -16.37 -16.39 21.35
CA GLU A 499 -14.98 -16.22 21.80
C GLU A 499 -14.29 -15.12 20.99
N LEU A 500 -14.57 -15.04 19.68
CA LEU A 500 -14.03 -13.98 18.83
C LEU A 500 -14.53 -12.60 19.24
N ASP A 501 -15.83 -12.43 19.44
CA ASP A 501 -16.42 -11.15 19.84
C ASP A 501 -15.89 -10.67 21.21
N GLU A 502 -15.77 -11.59 22.17
CA GLU A 502 -15.15 -11.32 23.48
C GLU A 502 -13.67 -10.91 23.35
N ALA A 503 -12.90 -11.63 22.52
CA ALA A 503 -11.49 -11.31 22.28
C ALA A 503 -11.32 -9.96 21.55
N LEU A 504 -12.13 -9.67 20.54
CA LEU A 504 -12.13 -8.39 19.83
C LEU A 504 -12.49 -7.23 20.75
N THR A 505 -13.51 -7.40 21.60
CA THR A 505 -13.89 -6.39 22.61
C THR A 505 -12.70 -6.01 23.49
N VAL A 506 -11.94 -6.99 23.99
CA VAL A 506 -10.76 -6.74 24.82
C VAL A 506 -9.62 -6.16 23.98
N ALA A 507 -9.34 -6.75 22.81
CA ALA A 507 -8.25 -6.32 21.95
C ALA A 507 -8.42 -4.87 21.46
N PHE A 508 -9.62 -4.47 21.05
CA PHE A 508 -9.90 -3.12 20.58
C PHE A 508 -9.95 -2.07 21.72
N ALA A 509 -10.22 -2.48 22.94
CA ALA A 509 -10.14 -1.61 24.11
C ALA A 509 -8.71 -1.47 24.69
N SER A 510 -7.79 -2.38 24.36
CA SER A 510 -6.40 -2.36 24.82
C SER A 510 -5.58 -1.27 24.13
N HIS A 511 -4.52 -0.79 24.79
CA HIS A 511 -3.51 0.10 24.21
C HIS A 511 -2.16 -0.61 23.95
N GLU A 512 -2.17 -1.93 23.93
CA GLU A 512 -1.00 -2.77 23.67
C GLU A 512 -1.16 -3.54 22.36
N LEU A 513 -0.07 -4.16 21.90
CA LEU A 513 -0.12 -5.17 20.85
C LEU A 513 -1.09 -6.28 21.24
N CYS A 514 -2.00 -6.65 20.34
CA CYS A 514 -2.89 -7.79 20.52
C CYS A 514 -2.74 -8.76 19.34
N ILE A 515 -2.62 -10.06 19.60
CA ILE A 515 -2.59 -11.11 18.58
C ILE A 515 -3.75 -12.06 18.84
N VAL A 516 -4.69 -12.14 17.89
CA VAL A 516 -5.86 -13.03 17.96
C VAL A 516 -5.69 -14.11 16.90
N ARG A 517 -5.51 -15.35 17.35
CA ARG A 517 -5.54 -16.53 16.50
C ARG A 517 -6.98 -16.95 16.27
N ILE A 518 -7.47 -16.79 15.05
CA ILE A 518 -8.84 -17.11 14.65
C ILE A 518 -8.81 -18.44 13.90
N ARG A 519 -9.24 -19.51 14.56
CA ARG A 519 -9.24 -20.86 13.97
C ARG A 519 -10.42 -21.02 13.03
N LEU A 520 -10.12 -21.21 11.75
CA LEU A 520 -11.08 -21.35 10.67
C LEU A 520 -11.06 -22.77 10.10
N PRO A 521 -12.15 -23.22 9.48
CA PRO A 521 -12.16 -24.49 8.78
C PRO A 521 -11.08 -24.53 7.68
N ARG A 522 -10.40 -25.68 7.53
CA ARG A 522 -9.33 -25.88 6.53
C ARG A 522 -9.76 -25.52 5.11
N ASP A 523 -11.03 -25.81 4.78
CA ASP A 523 -11.62 -25.58 3.46
C ASP A 523 -12.57 -24.37 3.45
N GLY A 524 -12.55 -23.54 4.52
CA GLY A 524 -13.34 -22.32 4.61
C GLY A 524 -12.93 -21.32 3.54
N ARG A 525 -13.92 -20.68 2.91
CA ARG A 525 -13.71 -19.68 1.85
C ARG A 525 -14.66 -18.53 2.05
N SER A 526 -14.22 -17.33 1.66
CA SER A 526 -15.09 -16.16 1.60
C SER A 526 -16.12 -16.26 0.46
N ALA A 527 -17.20 -15.50 0.60
CA ALA A 527 -18.19 -15.32 -0.45
C ALA A 527 -17.55 -14.77 -1.73
N ALA A 528 -16.58 -13.85 -1.61
CA ALA A 528 -15.86 -13.29 -2.75
C ALA A 528 -15.12 -14.35 -3.58
N LEU A 529 -14.36 -15.26 -2.94
CA LEU A 529 -13.70 -16.36 -3.65
C LEU A 529 -14.69 -17.37 -4.23
N THR A 530 -15.81 -17.58 -3.58
CA THR A 530 -16.89 -18.43 -4.09
C THR A 530 -17.50 -17.83 -5.35
N ARG A 531 -17.79 -16.52 -5.38
CA ARG A 531 -18.25 -15.79 -6.57
C ARG A 531 -17.27 -15.88 -7.73
N LEU A 532 -15.97 -15.63 -7.46
CA LEU A 532 -14.93 -15.76 -8.49
C LEU A 532 -14.87 -17.18 -9.07
N GLY A 533 -14.88 -18.19 -8.23
CA GLY A 533 -14.86 -19.59 -8.66
C GLY A 533 -16.03 -19.95 -9.58
N ALA A 534 -17.25 -19.49 -9.25
CA ALA A 534 -18.44 -19.67 -10.08
C ALA A 534 -18.31 -18.95 -11.44
N ALA A 535 -17.81 -17.71 -11.47
CA ALA A 535 -17.62 -16.95 -12.70
C ALA A 535 -16.58 -17.59 -13.63
N LEU A 536 -15.47 -18.09 -13.08
CA LEU A 536 -14.43 -18.77 -13.86
C LEU A 536 -14.93 -20.12 -14.41
N ALA A 537 -15.69 -20.88 -13.63
CA ALA A 537 -16.30 -22.15 -14.09
C ALA A 537 -17.32 -21.93 -15.20
N ALA A 538 -18.05 -20.81 -15.22
CA ALA A 538 -19.00 -20.46 -16.28
C ALA A 538 -18.33 -20.08 -17.61
N ARG A 539 -17.02 -19.78 -17.62
CA ARG A 539 -16.22 -19.44 -18.81
C ARG A 539 -15.47 -20.63 -19.41
N ALA A 540 -15.29 -21.71 -18.63
CA ALA A 540 -14.63 -22.94 -19.07
C ALA A 540 -15.59 -23.85 -19.84
#